data_3b302080def8a001cffa01a2aa234026
#
_entry.id   3b302080def8a001cffa01a2aa234026
#
_cell.length_a   1.000
_cell.length_b   1.000
_cell.length_c   1.000
_cell.angle_alpha   90.00
_cell.angle_beta   90.00
_cell.angle_gamma   90.00
#
_symmetry.space_group_name_H-M   'P 1'
#
loop_
_entity.id
_entity.type
_entity.pdbx_description
1 polymer ?
#
loop_
_entity_poly.entity_id
_entity_poly.type
_entity_poly.pdbx_seq_one_letter_code
_entity_poly.pdbx_strand_id
1 'polypeptide(L)'
;CSSLFVPVKNNTYNRENKIDMNIIKFVTDFPDELSCKEHFRLLREQQGITCKQCGGTHQYWLKGKFQWQCADCNFRTTIRSGTMMEHSNLPIRKWYLAMAFMSFSKKGISATELQRQLNHKRYEPIWRMMHKIRAAMGQRDSKYQLEGMIEFDEGYFATEINTKKKKKLKRGRGSQKNEIVSVMAESTPLEDIKTGETSKHVRYFKMKVVNDHSCESINQVVKENFNEADIVFSDMSTSYVDIADYVEVHVTEKSSKETTSGTLKWVHIAISNAKRTLLGIYHKIKGKYLQLYLDEFCYKLNRRYFGGGMFDRLTIAVANGNWYEKG
;
A
#
# COMPACT_ATOMS: atom_id res chain seq x y z
N CYS A 1 40.28 -4.39 -13.81
CA CYS A 1 39.93 -3.40 -12.79
C CYS A 1 38.85 -4.00 -11.92
N SER A 2 39.21 -4.34 -10.71
CA SER A 2 38.41 -4.99 -9.68
C SER A 2 37.47 -3.97 -9.03
N SER A 3 36.18 -4.07 -9.27
CA SER A 3 35.16 -3.32 -8.53
C SER A 3 34.67 -4.17 -7.35
N LEU A 4 34.98 -3.67 -6.18
CA LEU A 4 34.62 -4.20 -4.86
C LEU A 4 33.09 -4.25 -4.68
N PHE A 5 32.54 -5.44 -4.67
CA PHE A 5 31.22 -5.69 -4.11
C PHE A 5 31.30 -5.46 -2.60
N VAL A 6 30.69 -4.40 -2.13
CA VAL A 6 30.46 -4.18 -0.69
C VAL A 6 29.26 -5.03 -0.28
N PRO A 7 29.44 -6.02 0.60
CA PRO A 7 28.29 -6.78 1.09
C PRO A 7 27.40 -5.87 1.92
N VAL A 8 26.14 -5.77 1.52
CA VAL A 8 25.09 -5.14 2.35
C VAL A 8 25.08 -5.87 3.69
N LYS A 9 25.52 -5.19 4.74
CA LYS A 9 25.48 -5.69 6.12
C LYS A 9 24.06 -6.18 6.39
N ASN A 10 23.95 -7.48 6.66
CA ASN A 10 22.78 -8.07 7.29
C ASN A 10 22.47 -7.24 8.53
N ASN A 11 21.43 -6.42 8.43
CA ASN A 11 20.86 -5.74 9.56
C ASN A 11 20.12 -6.82 10.37
N THR A 12 20.89 -7.56 11.19
CA THR A 12 20.38 -8.33 12.31
C THR A 12 19.71 -7.29 13.22
N TYR A 13 18.44 -7.04 12.96
CA TYR A 13 17.60 -6.30 13.88
C TYR A 13 17.70 -7.04 15.21
N ASN A 14 18.41 -6.44 16.16
CA ASN A 14 18.40 -6.86 17.55
C ASN A 14 16.94 -6.99 17.95
N ARG A 15 16.44 -8.21 18.05
CA ARG A 15 15.19 -8.56 18.70
C ARG A 15 15.39 -8.46 20.22
N GLU A 16 15.76 -7.29 20.68
CA GLU A 16 15.53 -6.96 22.08
C GLU A 16 14.02 -6.92 22.26
N ASN A 17 13.50 -7.75 23.11
CA ASN A 17 12.16 -7.95 23.68
C ASN A 17 11.12 -6.79 23.51
N LYS A 18 11.01 -6.22 22.32
CA LYS A 18 9.94 -5.29 22.01
C LYS A 18 8.70 -6.15 21.78
N ILE A 19 7.85 -6.27 22.81
CA ILE A 19 6.56 -6.97 22.70
C ILE A 19 5.84 -6.38 21.48
N ASP A 20 5.67 -7.20 20.45
CA ASP A 20 5.00 -6.81 19.22
C ASP A 20 3.58 -6.29 19.51
N MET A 21 3.17 -5.20 18.86
CA MET A 21 1.84 -4.65 19.00
C MET A 21 0.79 -5.72 18.61
N ASN A 22 -0.01 -6.13 19.58
CA ASN A 22 -1.13 -7.05 19.41
C ASN A 22 -2.38 -6.43 20.06
N ILE A 23 -3.51 -7.13 20.01
CA ILE A 23 -4.78 -6.59 20.49
C ILE A 23 -4.75 -6.28 22.00
N ILE A 24 -4.07 -7.10 22.80
CA ILE A 24 -3.97 -6.91 24.26
C ILE A 24 -3.14 -5.66 24.56
N LYS A 25 -1.95 -5.56 23.94
CA LYS A 25 -1.10 -4.39 24.06
C LYS A 25 -1.79 -3.13 23.55
N PHE A 26 -2.53 -3.23 22.42
CA PHE A 26 -3.31 -2.11 21.90
C PHE A 26 -4.33 -1.58 22.94
N VAL A 27 -5.08 -2.45 23.59
CA VAL A 27 -6.07 -2.03 24.61
C VAL A 27 -5.39 -1.40 25.82
N THR A 28 -4.21 -1.89 26.19
CA THR A 28 -3.41 -1.33 27.29
C THR A 28 -2.84 0.05 26.94
N ASP A 29 -2.26 0.21 25.75
CA ASP A 29 -1.60 1.46 25.34
C ASP A 29 -2.63 2.54 24.92
N PHE A 30 -3.79 2.13 24.41
CA PHE A 30 -4.85 3.01 23.89
C PHE A 30 -6.21 2.75 24.53
N PRO A 31 -6.32 2.89 25.88
CA PRO A 31 -7.55 2.57 26.61
C PRO A 31 -8.71 3.53 26.27
N ASP A 32 -8.41 4.76 25.90
CA ASP A 32 -9.40 5.82 25.71
C ASP A 32 -9.08 6.75 24.52
N GLU A 33 -9.94 7.74 24.31
CA GLU A 33 -9.78 8.75 23.24
C GLU A 33 -8.60 9.67 23.51
N LEU A 34 -8.30 9.97 24.79
CA LEU A 34 -7.25 10.89 25.19
C LEU A 34 -5.87 10.32 24.87
N SER A 35 -5.62 9.06 25.23
CA SER A 35 -4.37 8.35 24.91
C SER A 35 -4.10 8.30 23.42
N CYS A 36 -5.13 8.04 22.60
CA CYS A 36 -5.02 8.08 21.15
C CYS A 36 -4.67 9.48 20.61
N LYS A 37 -5.31 10.53 21.16
CA LYS A 37 -5.02 11.93 20.76
C LYS A 37 -3.60 12.35 21.12
N GLU A 38 -3.14 12.02 22.31
CA GLU A 38 -1.78 12.37 22.76
C GLU A 38 -0.73 11.63 21.93
N HIS A 39 -0.90 10.34 21.68
CA HIS A 39 0.00 9.59 20.81
C HIS A 39 0.03 10.18 19.39
N PHE A 40 -1.13 10.49 18.81
CA PHE A 40 -1.21 11.07 17.47
C PHE A 40 -0.60 12.47 17.41
N ARG A 41 -0.77 13.29 18.47
CA ARG A 41 -0.11 14.59 18.64
C ARG A 41 1.41 14.44 18.59
N LEU A 42 1.97 13.53 19.41
CA LEU A 42 3.41 13.31 19.48
C LEU A 42 3.98 12.86 18.12
N LEU A 43 3.29 11.96 17.42
CA LEU A 43 3.69 11.58 16.06
C LEU A 43 3.75 12.78 15.10
N ARG A 44 2.75 13.67 15.17
CA ARG A 44 2.70 14.88 14.35
C ARG A 44 3.84 15.86 14.70
N GLU A 45 4.14 16.02 15.98
CA GLU A 45 5.24 16.90 16.44
C GLU A 45 6.61 16.37 16.00
N GLN A 46 6.82 15.06 16.04
CA GLN A 46 8.05 14.43 15.52
C GLN A 46 8.25 14.66 14.01
N GLN A 47 7.17 14.82 13.25
CA GLN A 47 7.21 15.08 11.81
C GLN A 47 7.41 16.56 11.46
N GLY A 48 7.24 17.44 12.45
CA GLY A 48 7.20 18.88 12.26
C GLY A 48 5.81 19.40 11.86
N ILE A 49 5.35 20.43 12.55
CA ILE A 49 4.06 21.09 12.27
C ILE A 49 4.32 22.39 11.52
N THR A 50 3.81 22.48 10.29
CA THR A 50 3.86 23.71 9.50
C THR A 50 2.49 24.37 9.45
N CYS A 51 2.46 25.70 9.56
CA CYS A 51 1.24 26.47 9.43
C CYS A 51 0.72 26.43 7.99
N LYS A 52 -0.54 26.07 7.79
CA LYS A 52 -1.15 26.04 6.45
C LYS A 52 -1.35 27.45 5.85
N GLN A 53 -1.36 28.49 6.68
CA GLN A 53 -1.63 29.88 6.22
C GLN A 53 -0.35 30.61 5.85
N CYS A 54 0.71 30.54 6.66
CA CYS A 54 1.93 31.31 6.43
C CYS A 54 3.20 30.44 6.25
N GLY A 55 3.11 29.11 6.38
CA GLY A 55 4.26 28.23 6.29
C GLY A 55 5.16 28.20 7.54
N GLY A 56 4.87 29.03 8.56
CA GLY A 56 5.66 29.12 9.79
C GLY A 56 5.72 27.77 10.54
N THR A 57 6.89 27.48 11.09
CA THR A 57 7.15 26.21 11.82
C THR A 57 7.04 26.36 13.33
N HIS A 58 7.02 27.60 13.82
CA HIS A 58 6.95 27.88 15.25
C HIS A 58 5.49 27.82 15.72
N GLN A 59 5.16 26.79 16.54
CA GLN A 59 3.80 26.49 16.91
C GLN A 59 3.66 26.33 18.45
N TYR A 60 2.63 26.93 19.02
CA TYR A 60 2.26 26.74 20.43
C TYR A 60 1.17 25.69 20.57
N TRP A 61 1.36 24.73 21.47
CA TRP A 61 0.34 23.72 21.75
C TRP A 61 -0.72 24.24 22.74
N LEU A 62 -1.96 24.28 22.30
CA LEU A 62 -3.12 24.65 23.11
C LEU A 62 -3.78 23.38 23.67
N LYS A 63 -3.32 22.91 24.84
CA LYS A 63 -3.71 21.64 25.46
C LYS A 63 -5.23 21.48 25.58
N GLY A 64 -5.95 22.51 26.08
CA GLY A 64 -7.41 22.44 26.26
C GLY A 64 -8.22 22.37 24.96
N LYS A 65 -7.62 22.71 23.81
CA LYS A 65 -8.29 22.71 22.49
C LYS A 65 -7.80 21.61 21.55
N PHE A 66 -6.73 20.89 21.91
CA PHE A 66 -6.05 19.92 21.03
C PHE A 66 -5.70 20.52 19.67
N GLN A 67 -5.07 21.70 19.68
CA GLN A 67 -4.70 22.47 18.49
C GLN A 67 -3.32 23.10 18.68
N TRP A 68 -2.61 23.30 17.57
CA TRP A 68 -1.44 24.19 17.53
C TRP A 68 -1.86 25.57 17.06
N GLN A 69 -1.26 26.60 17.61
CA GLN A 69 -1.40 27.99 17.18
C GLN A 69 -0.07 28.49 16.65
N CYS A 70 -0.07 28.99 15.42
CA CYS A 70 1.12 29.58 14.81
C CYS A 70 1.55 30.83 15.57
N ALA A 71 2.86 30.94 15.84
CA ALA A 71 3.44 32.11 16.51
C ALA A 71 3.34 33.37 15.61
N ASP A 72 3.46 33.19 14.28
CA ASP A 72 3.59 34.30 13.35
C ASP A 72 2.23 34.90 12.93
N CYS A 73 1.21 34.04 12.70
CA CYS A 73 -0.07 34.48 12.15
C CYS A 73 -1.29 34.13 13.00
N ASN A 74 -1.09 33.48 14.16
CA ASN A 74 -2.15 33.01 15.07
C ASN A 74 -3.11 31.98 14.46
N PHE A 75 -2.86 31.46 13.25
CA PHE A 75 -3.67 30.41 12.64
C PHE A 75 -3.67 29.15 13.49
N ARG A 76 -4.83 28.51 13.62
CA ARG A 76 -4.98 27.28 14.43
C ARG A 76 -5.07 26.04 13.57
N THR A 77 -4.20 25.09 13.87
CA THR A 77 -4.14 23.77 13.19
C THR A 77 -4.60 22.69 14.17
N THR A 78 -5.62 21.92 13.80
CA THR A 78 -6.07 20.77 14.61
C THR A 78 -5.14 19.58 14.43
N ILE A 79 -5.19 18.61 15.34
CA ILE A 79 -4.39 17.38 15.23
C ILE A 79 -4.72 16.57 13.96
N ARG A 80 -5.89 16.78 13.33
CA ARG A 80 -6.32 16.09 12.10
C ARG A 80 -5.98 16.85 10.82
N SER A 81 -5.76 18.15 10.91
CA SER A 81 -5.53 18.99 9.73
C SER A 81 -4.31 18.55 8.95
N GLY A 82 -4.43 18.37 7.64
CA GLY A 82 -3.34 17.90 6.77
C GLY A 82 -3.02 16.43 6.89
N THR A 83 -3.91 15.61 7.48
CA THR A 83 -3.76 14.15 7.59
C THR A 83 -4.91 13.42 6.90
N MET A 84 -4.82 12.10 6.79
CA MET A 84 -5.95 11.29 6.31
C MET A 84 -7.21 11.41 7.17
N MET A 85 -7.09 11.86 8.40
CA MET A 85 -8.22 12.06 9.31
C MET A 85 -8.92 13.40 9.11
N GLU A 86 -8.41 14.28 8.23
CA GLU A 86 -9.02 15.58 7.95
C GLU A 86 -10.47 15.42 7.48
N HIS A 87 -11.35 16.32 7.92
CA HIS A 87 -12.81 16.29 7.68
C HIS A 87 -13.54 15.04 8.20
N SER A 88 -12.94 14.28 9.12
CA SER A 88 -13.61 13.16 9.76
C SER A 88 -14.17 13.55 11.12
N ASN A 89 -15.45 13.25 11.35
CA ASN A 89 -16.11 13.45 12.64
C ASN A 89 -15.99 12.21 13.57
N LEU A 90 -15.38 11.11 13.08
CA LEU A 90 -15.18 9.90 13.89
C LEU A 90 -14.15 10.17 14.99
N PRO A 91 -14.36 9.66 16.22
CA PRO A 91 -13.33 9.70 17.27
C PRO A 91 -12.00 9.14 16.78
N ILE A 92 -10.87 9.69 17.29
CA ILE A 92 -9.53 9.20 16.90
C ILE A 92 -9.35 7.75 17.35
N ARG A 93 -9.91 7.37 18.48
CA ARG A 93 -9.87 5.97 18.93
C ARG A 93 -10.52 5.01 17.94
N LYS A 94 -11.60 5.41 17.22
CA LYS A 94 -12.18 4.58 16.15
C LYS A 94 -11.24 4.42 14.97
N TRP A 95 -10.46 5.43 14.63
CA TRP A 95 -9.40 5.34 13.63
C TRP A 95 -8.28 4.38 14.07
N TYR A 96 -7.86 4.48 15.33
CA TYR A 96 -6.84 3.60 15.91
C TYR A 96 -7.31 2.14 15.90
N LEU A 97 -8.54 1.88 16.35
CA LEU A 97 -9.14 0.54 16.27
C LEU A 97 -9.22 0.04 14.83
N ALA A 98 -9.63 0.88 13.87
CA ALA A 98 -9.66 0.50 12.46
C ALA A 98 -8.26 0.13 11.94
N MET A 99 -7.24 0.94 12.24
CA MET A 99 -5.86 0.65 11.88
C MET A 99 -5.36 -0.64 12.53
N ALA A 100 -5.70 -0.88 13.81
CA ALA A 100 -5.37 -2.11 14.52
C ALA A 100 -6.00 -3.34 13.83
N PHE A 101 -7.31 -3.33 13.57
CA PHE A 101 -7.98 -4.44 12.86
C PHE A 101 -7.42 -4.66 11.45
N MET A 102 -7.12 -3.60 10.71
CA MET A 102 -6.55 -3.71 9.37
C MET A 102 -5.10 -4.19 9.40
N SER A 103 -4.31 -3.89 10.43
CA SER A 103 -2.90 -4.32 10.53
C SER A 103 -2.73 -5.72 11.13
N PHE A 104 -3.53 -6.11 12.13
CA PHE A 104 -3.38 -7.39 12.82
C PHE A 104 -3.96 -8.56 12.03
N SER A 105 -5.01 -8.33 11.22
CA SER A 105 -5.61 -9.38 10.42
C SER A 105 -4.77 -9.69 9.17
N LYS A 106 -4.39 -10.95 8.96
CA LYS A 106 -3.57 -11.36 7.80
C LYS A 106 -4.22 -11.00 6.47
N LYS A 107 -5.51 -11.26 6.31
CA LYS A 107 -6.24 -11.08 5.05
C LYS A 107 -6.96 -9.74 4.91
N GLY A 108 -7.23 -9.05 6.03
CA GLY A 108 -8.05 -7.84 6.06
C GLY A 108 -9.40 -8.06 6.72
N ILE A 109 -10.23 -7.02 6.72
CA ILE A 109 -11.56 -7.00 7.34
C ILE A 109 -12.54 -6.28 6.42
N SER A 110 -13.79 -6.75 6.33
CA SER A 110 -14.84 -6.04 5.58
C SER A 110 -15.33 -4.81 6.34
N ALA A 111 -15.86 -3.82 5.61
CA ALA A 111 -16.40 -2.61 6.25
C ALA A 111 -17.62 -2.90 7.14
N THR A 112 -18.43 -3.89 6.79
CA THR A 112 -19.57 -4.32 7.61
C THR A 112 -19.10 -4.95 8.91
N GLU A 113 -18.08 -5.81 8.85
CA GLU A 113 -17.51 -6.42 10.03
C GLU A 113 -16.84 -5.37 10.94
N LEU A 114 -16.05 -4.46 10.35
CA LEU A 114 -15.44 -3.38 11.12
C LEU A 114 -16.48 -2.45 11.74
N GLN A 115 -17.59 -2.15 11.04
CA GLN A 115 -18.71 -1.39 11.58
C GLN A 115 -19.30 -2.05 12.84
N ARG A 116 -19.48 -3.38 12.79
CA ARG A 116 -19.98 -4.18 13.91
C ARG A 116 -18.99 -4.13 15.09
N GLN A 117 -17.69 -4.32 14.84
CA GLN A 117 -16.64 -4.30 15.86
C GLN A 117 -16.52 -2.92 16.54
N LEU A 118 -16.71 -1.83 15.78
CA LEU A 118 -16.66 -0.47 16.30
C LEU A 118 -17.98 0.00 16.93
N ASN A 119 -19.00 -0.83 16.96
CA ASN A 119 -20.36 -0.50 17.38
C ASN A 119 -20.83 0.84 16.81
N HIS A 120 -20.75 0.98 15.48
CA HIS A 120 -21.11 2.22 14.80
C HIS A 120 -22.40 2.07 13.98
N LYS A 121 -23.37 2.96 14.20
CA LYS A 121 -24.72 2.84 13.60
C LYS A 121 -24.71 2.93 12.07
N ARG A 122 -23.85 3.75 11.47
CA ARG A 122 -23.84 4.02 10.03
C ARG A 122 -22.66 3.32 9.35
N TYR A 123 -22.93 2.68 8.22
CA TYR A 123 -21.92 1.98 7.41
C TYR A 123 -20.95 2.95 6.71
N GLU A 124 -21.49 4.00 6.07
CA GLU A 124 -20.71 4.87 5.17
C GLU A 124 -19.50 5.56 5.82
N PRO A 125 -19.57 6.15 7.05
CA PRO A 125 -18.40 6.73 7.69
C PRO A 125 -17.28 5.72 7.93
N ILE A 126 -17.60 4.47 8.25
CA ILE A 126 -16.62 3.40 8.46
C ILE A 126 -16.00 3.00 7.12
N TRP A 127 -16.80 2.81 6.09
CA TRP A 127 -16.32 2.52 4.75
C TRP A 127 -15.39 3.63 4.20
N ARG A 128 -15.77 4.91 4.35
CA ARG A 128 -14.92 6.07 3.99
C ARG A 128 -13.61 6.08 4.78
N MET A 129 -13.65 5.84 6.10
CA MET A 129 -12.45 5.75 6.94
C MET A 129 -11.50 4.68 6.43
N MET A 130 -12.01 3.48 6.12
CA MET A 130 -11.18 2.39 5.57
C MET A 130 -10.55 2.77 4.23
N HIS A 131 -11.28 3.48 3.36
CA HIS A 131 -10.75 3.95 2.08
C HIS A 131 -9.63 4.98 2.28
N LYS A 132 -9.76 5.89 3.24
CA LYS A 132 -8.70 6.82 3.60
C LYS A 132 -7.46 6.10 4.15
N ILE A 133 -7.64 5.08 4.98
CA ILE A 133 -6.52 4.25 5.48
C ILE A 133 -5.83 3.51 4.32
N ARG A 134 -6.58 2.94 3.36
CA ARG A 134 -6.03 2.32 2.15
C ARG A 134 -5.25 3.33 1.30
N ALA A 135 -5.77 4.52 1.14
CA ALA A 135 -5.07 5.59 0.41
C ALA A 135 -3.74 5.97 1.10
N ALA A 136 -3.71 6.01 2.45
CA ALA A 136 -2.45 6.21 3.18
C ALA A 136 -1.43 5.10 2.91
N MET A 137 -1.89 3.85 2.84
CA MET A 137 -1.05 2.70 2.49
C MET A 137 -0.45 2.86 1.10
N GLY A 138 -1.28 3.20 0.09
CA GLY A 138 -0.84 3.43 -1.28
C GLY A 138 0.11 4.60 -1.41
N GLN A 139 -0.19 5.76 -0.78
CA GLN A 139 0.68 6.94 -0.78
C GLN A 139 2.03 6.66 -0.10
N ARG A 140 2.06 5.79 0.91
CA ARG A 140 3.33 5.39 1.54
C ARG A 140 4.15 4.51 0.61
N ASP A 141 3.52 3.56 -0.06
CA ASP A 141 4.21 2.59 -0.93
C ASP A 141 4.58 3.19 -2.30
N SER A 142 3.89 4.23 -2.77
CA SER A 142 4.26 4.93 -4.01
C SER A 142 5.61 5.64 -3.94
N LYS A 143 6.10 5.95 -2.72
CA LYS A 143 7.41 6.58 -2.50
C LYS A 143 8.60 5.63 -2.70
N TYR A 144 8.35 4.33 -2.74
CA TYR A 144 9.38 3.33 -2.99
C TYR A 144 9.46 3.04 -4.48
N GLN A 145 10.62 3.12 -5.07
CA GLN A 145 10.90 2.59 -6.42
C GLN A 145 11.43 1.18 -6.28
N LEU A 146 11.10 0.32 -7.23
CA LEU A 146 11.61 -1.03 -7.30
C LEU A 146 13.06 -0.98 -7.79
N GLU A 147 13.89 -1.94 -7.37
CA GLU A 147 15.31 -1.98 -7.68
C GLU A 147 15.76 -3.40 -8.03
N GLY A 148 16.64 -3.52 -9.02
CA GLY A 148 17.34 -4.74 -9.38
C GLY A 148 16.55 -5.66 -10.30
N MET A 149 16.22 -6.88 -9.86
CA MET A 149 15.51 -7.87 -10.68
C MET A 149 14.01 -7.76 -10.46
N ILE A 150 13.26 -7.44 -11.51
CA ILE A 150 11.81 -7.19 -11.43
C ILE A 150 11.07 -8.15 -12.35
N GLU A 151 10.15 -8.92 -11.79
CA GLU A 151 9.15 -9.67 -12.57
C GLU A 151 7.97 -8.75 -12.86
N PHE A 152 7.51 -8.71 -14.11
CA PHE A 152 6.42 -7.86 -14.58
C PHE A 152 5.41 -8.65 -15.40
N ASP A 153 4.12 -8.55 -15.07
CA ASP A 153 3.01 -9.19 -15.79
C ASP A 153 1.69 -8.47 -15.49
N GLU A 154 0.63 -8.75 -16.25
CA GLU A 154 -0.70 -8.23 -15.99
C GLU A 154 -1.65 -9.28 -15.45
N GLY A 155 -2.50 -8.83 -14.52
CA GLY A 155 -3.61 -9.59 -13.97
C GLY A 155 -4.98 -8.99 -14.32
N TYR A 156 -5.95 -9.83 -14.64
CA TYR A 156 -7.34 -9.42 -14.83
C TYR A 156 -8.12 -9.62 -13.54
N PHE A 157 -8.68 -8.52 -12.98
CA PHE A 157 -9.41 -8.52 -11.72
C PHE A 157 -10.89 -8.24 -11.95
N ALA A 158 -11.75 -9.14 -11.51
CA ALA A 158 -13.18 -9.01 -11.66
C ALA A 158 -13.72 -7.85 -10.79
N THR A 159 -14.52 -6.97 -11.40
CA THR A 159 -15.14 -5.83 -10.75
C THR A 159 -16.64 -5.77 -10.99
N GLU A 160 -17.35 -5.01 -10.16
CA GLU A 160 -18.78 -4.80 -10.29
C GLU A 160 -19.08 -3.84 -11.44
N ILE A 161 -19.94 -4.27 -12.36
CA ILE A 161 -20.39 -3.44 -13.48
C ILE A 161 -21.54 -2.53 -13.03
N ASN A 162 -21.54 -1.29 -13.50
CA ASN A 162 -22.67 -0.42 -13.35
C ASN A 162 -23.82 -0.90 -14.25
N THR A 163 -24.84 -1.51 -13.64
CA THR A 163 -25.95 -2.23 -14.33
C THR A 163 -26.82 -1.34 -15.23
N LYS A 164 -26.68 -0.01 -15.17
CA LYS A 164 -27.40 0.92 -16.04
C LYS A 164 -26.97 0.87 -17.52
N LYS A 165 -25.85 0.23 -17.84
CA LYS A 165 -25.35 0.03 -19.21
C LYS A 165 -25.35 -1.47 -19.58
N LYS A 166 -26.53 -2.10 -19.64
CA LYS A 166 -26.71 -3.49 -20.13
C LYS A 166 -26.57 -3.56 -21.66
N LYS A 167 -25.42 -3.16 -22.23
CA LYS A 167 -25.02 -3.60 -23.58
C LYS A 167 -24.47 -5.02 -23.47
N LYS A 168 -24.60 -5.83 -24.54
CA LYS A 168 -24.01 -7.20 -24.60
C LYS A 168 -22.55 -7.15 -24.14
N LEU A 169 -22.27 -7.80 -23.03
CA LEU A 169 -20.91 -7.81 -22.45
C LEU A 169 -20.02 -8.72 -23.29
N LYS A 170 -18.84 -8.24 -23.67
CA LYS A 170 -17.82 -9.04 -24.34
C LYS A 170 -17.23 -10.07 -23.36
N ARG A 171 -16.80 -11.24 -23.88
CA ARG A 171 -16.05 -12.27 -23.13
C ARG A 171 -14.55 -12.16 -23.48
N GLY A 172 -13.69 -12.69 -22.62
CA GLY A 172 -12.23 -12.73 -22.84
C GLY A 172 -11.52 -11.45 -22.37
N ARG A 173 -10.36 -11.16 -22.96
CA ARG A 173 -9.47 -10.05 -22.59
C ARG A 173 -10.14 -8.66 -22.66
N GLY A 174 -11.10 -8.45 -23.55
CA GLY A 174 -11.88 -7.20 -23.67
C GLY A 174 -13.16 -7.16 -22.81
N SER A 175 -13.28 -7.97 -21.77
CA SER A 175 -14.46 -8.01 -20.91
C SER A 175 -14.53 -6.79 -20.01
N GLN A 176 -15.65 -6.06 -20.09
CA GLN A 176 -15.93 -4.89 -19.21
C GLN A 176 -16.15 -5.28 -17.74
N LYS A 177 -16.07 -6.58 -17.41
CA LYS A 177 -16.16 -7.10 -16.03
C LYS A 177 -14.82 -7.13 -15.32
N ASN A 178 -13.73 -6.88 -16.04
CA ASN A 178 -12.38 -6.99 -15.51
C ASN A 178 -11.66 -5.66 -15.67
N GLU A 179 -10.97 -5.26 -14.61
CA GLU A 179 -9.94 -4.24 -14.66
C GLU A 179 -8.59 -4.91 -14.92
N ILE A 180 -7.73 -4.21 -15.63
CA ILE A 180 -6.36 -4.64 -15.92
C ILE A 180 -5.46 -4.10 -14.83
N VAL A 181 -4.60 -4.93 -14.30
CA VAL A 181 -3.68 -4.55 -13.22
C VAL A 181 -2.27 -4.99 -13.61
N SER A 182 -1.37 -4.05 -13.77
CA SER A 182 0.07 -4.31 -13.88
C SER A 182 0.60 -4.73 -12.52
N VAL A 183 1.30 -5.86 -12.48
CA VAL A 183 1.83 -6.47 -11.26
C VAL A 183 3.34 -6.57 -11.37
N MET A 184 4.02 -6.06 -10.37
CA MET A 184 5.47 -5.98 -10.30
C MET A 184 5.95 -6.66 -9.03
N ALA A 185 6.99 -7.48 -9.13
CA ALA A 185 7.64 -8.14 -8.01
C ALA A 185 9.15 -7.94 -8.07
N GLU A 186 9.69 -7.20 -7.11
CA GLU A 186 11.14 -7.07 -6.91
C GLU A 186 11.66 -8.33 -6.25
N SER A 187 12.67 -8.94 -6.84
CA SER A 187 13.34 -10.13 -6.30
C SER A 187 14.84 -9.93 -6.22
N THR A 188 15.47 -10.58 -5.25
CA THR A 188 16.92 -10.68 -5.13
C THR A 188 17.33 -12.12 -5.23
N PRO A 189 18.39 -12.45 -6.02
CA PRO A 189 18.93 -13.78 -6.01
C PRO A 189 19.56 -14.07 -4.63
N LEU A 190 19.31 -15.26 -4.11
CA LEU A 190 19.93 -15.77 -2.91
C LEU A 190 20.70 -17.04 -3.27
N GLU A 191 21.92 -17.13 -2.82
CA GLU A 191 22.73 -18.33 -2.88
C GLU A 191 22.85 -18.90 -1.46
N ASP A 192 22.48 -20.16 -1.28
CA ASP A 192 22.73 -20.85 -0.03
C ASP A 192 24.21 -21.22 0.03
N ILE A 193 24.95 -20.59 0.95
CA ILE A 193 26.40 -20.77 1.13
C ILE A 193 26.78 -22.23 1.46
N LYS A 194 25.85 -23.03 2.00
CA LYS A 194 26.10 -24.42 2.39
C LYS A 194 25.84 -25.41 1.27
N THR A 195 24.77 -25.18 0.47
CA THR A 195 24.33 -26.11 -0.58
C THR A 195 24.73 -25.66 -1.98
N GLY A 196 25.08 -24.37 -2.17
CA GLY A 196 25.30 -23.76 -3.48
C GLY A 196 24.02 -23.60 -4.30
N GLU A 197 22.84 -23.88 -3.72
CA GLU A 197 21.57 -23.71 -4.40
C GLU A 197 21.21 -22.25 -4.57
N THR A 198 20.87 -21.87 -5.78
CA THR A 198 20.38 -20.52 -6.09
C THR A 198 18.87 -20.44 -5.94
N SER A 199 18.38 -19.46 -5.21
CA SER A 199 16.96 -19.17 -5.05
C SER A 199 16.69 -17.68 -5.28
N LYS A 200 15.40 -17.30 -5.46
CA LYS A 200 14.98 -15.90 -5.54
C LYS A 200 14.15 -15.57 -4.31
N HIS A 201 14.53 -14.51 -3.59
CA HIS A 201 13.74 -13.97 -2.51
C HIS A 201 12.98 -12.73 -2.98
N VAL A 202 11.64 -12.75 -2.83
CA VAL A 202 10.84 -11.59 -3.16
C VAL A 202 10.92 -10.56 -2.04
N ARG A 203 11.22 -9.33 -2.42
CA ARG A 203 11.41 -8.19 -1.53
C ARG A 203 10.18 -7.29 -1.47
N TYR A 204 9.71 -6.84 -2.62
CA TYR A 204 8.65 -5.86 -2.72
C TYR A 204 7.67 -6.16 -3.85
N PHE A 205 6.40 -5.81 -3.66
CA PHE A 205 5.35 -5.94 -4.67
C PHE A 205 4.68 -4.59 -4.91
N LYS A 206 4.34 -4.32 -6.17
CA LYS A 206 3.44 -3.23 -6.54
C LYS A 206 2.36 -3.74 -7.48
N MET A 207 1.17 -3.17 -7.37
CA MET A 207 0.04 -3.43 -8.26
C MET A 207 -0.60 -2.11 -8.67
N LYS A 208 -0.75 -1.87 -9.97
CA LYS A 208 -1.32 -0.64 -10.54
C LYS A 208 -2.44 -0.97 -11.50
N VAL A 209 -3.61 -0.40 -11.27
CA VAL A 209 -4.72 -0.46 -12.23
C VAL A 209 -4.34 0.40 -13.43
N VAL A 210 -4.42 -0.19 -14.62
CA VAL A 210 -4.18 0.50 -15.90
C VAL A 210 -5.47 0.56 -16.70
N ASN A 211 -5.61 1.60 -17.53
CA ASN A 211 -6.83 1.82 -18.29
C ASN A 211 -7.00 0.82 -19.43
N ASP A 212 -5.89 0.43 -20.04
CA ASP A 212 -5.83 -0.47 -21.19
C ASP A 212 -4.46 -1.17 -21.31
N HIS A 213 -4.30 -2.01 -22.33
CA HIS A 213 -3.05 -2.69 -22.68
C HIS A 213 -2.20 -1.94 -23.71
N SER A 214 -2.37 -0.62 -23.83
CA SER A 214 -1.52 0.14 -24.75
C SER A 214 -0.08 0.22 -24.23
N CYS A 215 0.88 0.35 -25.17
CA CYS A 215 2.28 0.59 -24.82
C CYS A 215 2.43 1.84 -23.94
N GLU A 216 1.66 2.91 -24.23
CA GLU A 216 1.71 4.15 -23.47
C GLU A 216 1.32 3.95 -21.99
N SER A 217 0.23 3.19 -21.72
CA SER A 217 -0.21 2.90 -20.36
C SER A 217 0.81 2.08 -19.60
N ILE A 218 1.44 1.10 -20.25
CA ILE A 218 2.51 0.27 -19.65
C ILE A 218 3.78 1.09 -19.44
N ASN A 219 4.21 1.88 -20.43
CA ASN A 219 5.40 2.72 -20.34
C ASN A 219 5.31 3.74 -19.20
N GLN A 220 4.10 4.27 -18.94
CA GLN A 220 3.88 5.14 -17.78
C GLN A 220 4.11 4.40 -16.46
N VAL A 221 3.59 3.16 -16.33
CA VAL A 221 3.81 2.34 -15.11
C VAL A 221 5.29 2.06 -14.92
N VAL A 222 6.03 1.75 -15.99
CA VAL A 222 7.47 1.48 -15.94
C VAL A 222 8.22 2.72 -15.46
N LYS A 223 8.01 3.89 -16.09
CA LYS A 223 8.64 5.17 -15.70
C LYS A 223 8.41 5.57 -14.25
N GLU A 224 7.20 5.31 -13.73
CA GLU A 224 6.84 5.67 -12.36
C GLU A 224 7.42 4.74 -11.29
N ASN A 225 7.80 3.50 -11.66
CA ASN A 225 8.09 2.46 -10.67
C ASN A 225 9.45 1.80 -10.81
N PHE A 226 10.14 1.90 -11.95
CA PHE A 226 11.43 1.27 -12.21
C PHE A 226 12.55 2.30 -12.30
N ASN A 227 13.78 1.85 -12.10
CA ASN A 227 15.00 2.61 -12.34
C ASN A 227 15.65 2.17 -13.66
N GLU A 228 16.45 3.05 -14.27
CA GLU A 228 17.16 2.75 -15.52
C GLU A 228 18.14 1.57 -15.39
N ALA A 229 18.64 1.29 -14.20
CA ALA A 229 19.57 0.18 -13.90
C ALA A 229 18.88 -1.16 -13.59
N ASP A 230 17.56 -1.27 -13.80
CA ASP A 230 16.82 -2.46 -13.46
C ASP A 230 16.88 -3.52 -14.56
N ILE A 231 16.73 -4.80 -14.16
CA ILE A 231 16.58 -5.95 -15.04
C ILE A 231 15.13 -6.43 -14.95
N VAL A 232 14.39 -6.31 -16.05
CA VAL A 232 12.96 -6.66 -16.09
C VAL A 232 12.73 -7.96 -16.82
N PHE A 233 11.98 -8.86 -16.20
CA PHE A 233 11.51 -10.12 -16.76
C PHE A 233 10.02 -10.01 -17.05
N SER A 234 9.59 -10.28 -18.29
CA SER A 234 8.19 -10.29 -18.68
C SER A 234 7.85 -11.41 -19.66
N ASP A 235 6.56 -11.57 -19.97
CA ASP A 235 6.17 -12.39 -21.12
C ASP A 235 6.43 -11.64 -22.46
N MET A 236 6.22 -12.35 -23.57
CA MET A 236 6.42 -11.78 -24.93
C MET A 236 5.18 -11.01 -25.41
N SER A 237 4.56 -10.19 -24.56
CA SER A 237 3.44 -9.35 -24.97
C SER A 237 3.91 -8.20 -25.86
N THR A 238 3.11 -7.88 -26.90
CA THR A 238 3.38 -6.73 -27.77
C THR A 238 3.31 -5.38 -27.05
N SER A 239 2.65 -5.32 -25.89
CA SER A 239 2.57 -4.12 -25.05
C SER A 239 3.88 -3.78 -24.35
N TYR A 240 4.87 -4.66 -24.39
CA TYR A 240 6.14 -4.53 -23.67
C TYR A 240 7.33 -4.16 -24.58
N VAL A 241 7.07 -3.86 -25.84
CA VAL A 241 8.14 -3.61 -26.84
C VAL A 241 9.07 -2.49 -26.41
N ASP A 242 8.52 -1.42 -25.83
CA ASP A 242 9.30 -0.22 -25.47
C ASP A 242 9.93 -0.30 -24.07
N ILE A 243 9.73 -1.37 -23.29
CA ILE A 243 10.29 -1.47 -21.92
C ILE A 243 11.82 -1.38 -21.96
N ALA A 244 12.45 -1.94 -22.99
CA ALA A 244 13.90 -1.90 -23.16
C ALA A 244 14.48 -0.47 -23.26
N ASP A 245 13.65 0.53 -23.57
CA ASP A 245 14.07 1.94 -23.63
C ASP A 245 14.16 2.60 -22.24
N TYR A 246 13.66 1.94 -21.19
CA TYR A 246 13.55 2.51 -19.84
C TYR A 246 14.31 1.74 -18.77
N VAL A 247 14.90 0.58 -19.11
CA VAL A 247 15.59 -0.30 -18.16
C VAL A 247 16.90 -0.81 -18.77
N GLU A 248 17.85 -1.24 -17.95
CA GLU A 248 19.14 -1.72 -18.42
C GLU A 248 19.00 -2.99 -19.26
N VAL A 249 18.18 -3.94 -18.82
CA VAL A 249 17.95 -5.22 -19.52
C VAL A 249 16.48 -5.61 -19.45
N HIS A 250 15.88 -5.91 -20.60
CA HIS A 250 14.55 -6.48 -20.68
C HIS A 250 14.64 -7.92 -21.23
N VAL A 251 14.34 -8.89 -20.38
CA VAL A 251 14.31 -10.31 -20.72
C VAL A 251 12.87 -10.75 -20.94
N THR A 252 12.56 -11.19 -22.15
CA THR A 252 11.23 -11.69 -22.51
C THR A 252 11.23 -13.19 -22.70
N GLU A 253 10.28 -13.89 -22.10
CA GLU A 253 10.10 -15.33 -22.24
C GLU A 253 8.68 -15.64 -22.71
N LYS A 254 8.55 -16.64 -23.61
CA LYS A 254 7.23 -17.09 -24.05
C LYS A 254 6.46 -17.68 -22.86
N SER A 255 5.23 -17.23 -22.67
CA SER A 255 4.37 -17.72 -21.59
C SER A 255 4.17 -19.24 -21.68
N SER A 256 4.60 -19.96 -20.66
CA SER A 256 4.49 -21.42 -20.50
C SER A 256 4.27 -21.77 -19.03
N LYS A 257 4.07 -23.05 -18.71
CA LYS A 257 3.99 -23.51 -17.32
C LYS A 257 5.33 -23.33 -16.60
N GLU A 258 6.44 -23.55 -17.31
CA GLU A 258 7.79 -23.39 -16.81
C GLU A 258 8.09 -21.93 -16.49
N THR A 259 7.77 -21.00 -17.40
CA THR A 259 7.92 -19.56 -17.16
C THR A 259 7.10 -19.08 -15.97
N THR A 260 5.85 -19.56 -15.88
CA THR A 260 4.94 -19.23 -14.75
C THR A 260 5.48 -19.70 -13.40
N SER A 261 6.16 -20.87 -13.35
CA SER A 261 6.70 -21.45 -12.13
C SER A 261 8.15 -21.01 -11.82
N GLY A 262 8.88 -20.57 -12.83
CA GLY A 262 10.28 -20.13 -12.77
C GLY A 262 10.43 -18.62 -12.78
N THR A 263 10.49 -18.04 -13.98
CA THR A 263 10.87 -16.65 -14.24
C THR A 263 9.87 -15.64 -13.67
N LEU A 264 8.54 -15.88 -13.82
CA LEU A 264 7.47 -15.00 -13.38
C LEU A 264 6.70 -15.52 -12.15
N LYS A 265 7.37 -16.33 -11.32
CA LYS A 265 6.78 -17.01 -10.17
C LYS A 265 6.10 -16.07 -9.18
N TRP A 266 6.77 -14.97 -8.84
CA TRP A 266 6.31 -14.10 -7.76
C TRP A 266 5.13 -13.23 -8.17
N VAL A 267 5.10 -12.74 -9.42
CA VAL A 267 3.94 -11.99 -9.92
C VAL A 267 2.71 -12.89 -9.99
N HIS A 268 2.83 -14.13 -10.46
CA HIS A 268 1.70 -15.09 -10.48
C HIS A 268 1.19 -15.46 -9.08
N ILE A 269 2.10 -15.63 -8.11
CA ILE A 269 1.75 -15.84 -6.70
C ILE A 269 1.00 -14.61 -6.16
N ALA A 270 1.47 -13.40 -6.45
CA ALA A 270 0.84 -12.16 -6.00
C ALA A 270 -0.57 -12.00 -6.61
N ILE A 271 -0.71 -12.20 -7.92
CA ILE A 271 -2.01 -12.16 -8.63
C ILE A 271 -3.00 -13.14 -8.01
N SER A 272 -2.59 -14.39 -7.82
CA SER A 272 -3.45 -15.44 -7.26
C SER A 272 -3.88 -15.15 -5.83
N ASN A 273 -2.95 -14.65 -5.00
CA ASN A 273 -3.24 -14.29 -3.61
C ASN A 273 -4.14 -13.05 -3.52
N ALA A 274 -3.91 -12.04 -4.35
CA ALA A 274 -4.75 -10.85 -4.42
C ALA A 274 -6.19 -11.22 -4.82
N LYS A 275 -6.37 -11.97 -5.91
CA LYS A 275 -7.70 -12.42 -6.37
C LYS A 275 -8.45 -13.19 -5.28
N ARG A 276 -7.79 -14.14 -4.62
CA ARG A 276 -8.40 -14.92 -3.52
C ARG A 276 -8.76 -14.05 -2.33
N THR A 277 -7.91 -13.10 -1.96
CA THR A 277 -8.14 -12.19 -0.85
C THR A 277 -9.32 -11.25 -1.14
N LEU A 278 -9.33 -10.63 -2.32
CA LEU A 278 -10.39 -9.70 -2.71
C LEU A 278 -11.75 -10.40 -2.82
N LEU A 279 -11.79 -11.57 -3.46
CA LEU A 279 -13.03 -12.34 -3.59
C LEU A 279 -13.54 -12.84 -2.23
N GLY A 280 -12.64 -13.33 -1.38
CA GLY A 280 -13.02 -13.94 -0.10
C GLY A 280 -13.53 -12.97 0.96
N ILE A 281 -13.14 -11.67 0.87
CA ILE A 281 -13.49 -10.68 1.89
C ILE A 281 -14.52 -9.66 1.38
N TYR A 282 -14.35 -9.19 0.15
CA TYR A 282 -15.10 -8.04 -0.37
C TYR A 282 -16.15 -8.42 -1.41
N HIS A 283 -16.09 -9.64 -1.97
CA HIS A 283 -17.01 -10.22 -2.96
C HIS A 283 -17.22 -9.37 -4.21
N LYS A 284 -17.58 -8.09 -4.06
CA LYS A 284 -17.84 -7.16 -5.16
C LYS A 284 -17.14 -5.83 -4.90
N ILE A 285 -16.30 -5.43 -5.84
CA ILE A 285 -15.57 -4.16 -5.80
C ILE A 285 -15.90 -3.39 -7.08
N LYS A 286 -16.26 -2.10 -6.94
CA LYS A 286 -16.39 -1.22 -8.12
C LYS A 286 -15.00 -0.88 -8.65
N GLY A 287 -14.82 -0.92 -9.98
CA GLY A 287 -13.51 -0.69 -10.64
C GLY A 287 -12.79 0.56 -10.12
N LYS A 288 -13.51 1.69 -9.97
CA LYS A 288 -12.93 2.95 -9.46
C LYS A 288 -12.29 2.86 -8.06
N TYR A 289 -12.56 1.83 -7.29
CA TYR A 289 -11.98 1.62 -5.95
C TYR A 289 -10.97 0.49 -5.92
N LEU A 290 -10.79 -0.26 -7.01
CA LEU A 290 -9.91 -1.43 -7.03
C LEU A 290 -8.50 -1.09 -6.55
N GLN A 291 -7.93 0.03 -7.01
CA GLN A 291 -6.58 0.45 -6.62
C GLN A 291 -6.41 0.52 -5.10
N LEU A 292 -7.38 1.08 -4.37
CA LEU A 292 -7.29 1.18 -2.91
C LEU A 292 -7.21 -0.19 -2.21
N TYR A 293 -7.92 -1.19 -2.74
CA TYR A 293 -7.86 -2.55 -2.20
C TYR A 293 -6.54 -3.25 -2.54
N LEU A 294 -5.99 -2.99 -3.72
CA LEU A 294 -4.67 -3.47 -4.11
C LEU A 294 -3.56 -2.79 -3.27
N ASP A 295 -3.72 -1.52 -2.96
CA ASP A 295 -2.81 -0.78 -2.07
C ASP A 295 -2.77 -1.42 -0.66
N GLU A 296 -3.93 -1.78 -0.08
CA GLU A 296 -3.97 -2.52 1.19
C GLU A 296 -3.27 -3.88 1.05
N PHE A 297 -3.55 -4.61 -0.02
CA PHE A 297 -2.95 -5.93 -0.24
C PHE A 297 -1.43 -5.84 -0.36
N CYS A 298 -0.89 -4.96 -1.21
CA CYS A 298 0.55 -4.77 -1.39
C CYS A 298 1.21 -4.27 -0.10
N TYR A 299 0.63 -3.28 0.57
CA TYR A 299 1.15 -2.73 1.83
C TYR A 299 1.36 -3.82 2.88
N LYS A 300 0.38 -4.72 3.06
CA LYS A 300 0.44 -5.84 4.01
C LYS A 300 1.43 -6.91 3.56
N LEU A 301 1.44 -7.24 2.27
CA LEU A 301 2.35 -8.24 1.71
C LEU A 301 3.81 -7.80 1.85
N ASN A 302 4.11 -6.54 1.57
CA ASN A 302 5.44 -5.95 1.67
C ASN A 302 5.96 -5.87 3.11
N ARG A 303 5.03 -5.85 4.08
CA ARG A 303 5.35 -5.75 5.53
C ARG A 303 5.07 -7.02 6.32
N ARG A 304 4.91 -8.15 5.63
CA ARG A 304 4.57 -9.44 6.26
C ARG A 304 5.54 -9.91 7.34
N TYR A 305 6.76 -9.41 7.31
CA TYR A 305 7.80 -9.75 8.29
C TYR A 305 7.93 -8.74 9.44
N PHE A 306 7.16 -7.66 9.44
CA PHE A 306 7.26 -6.64 10.48
C PHE A 306 6.44 -6.94 11.75
N GLY A 307 5.66 -8.02 11.76
CA GLY A 307 4.86 -8.38 12.93
C GLY A 307 4.00 -7.23 13.44
N GLY A 308 4.03 -6.99 14.73
CA GLY A 308 3.29 -5.91 15.40
C GLY A 308 3.71 -4.49 15.01
N GLY A 309 4.88 -4.28 14.43
CA GLY A 309 5.33 -2.97 13.94
C GLY A 309 4.53 -2.41 12.77
N MET A 310 3.61 -3.21 12.18
CA MET A 310 2.76 -2.75 11.08
C MET A 310 1.77 -1.66 11.54
N PHE A 311 1.23 -1.75 12.75
CA PHE A 311 0.32 -0.74 13.31
C PHE A 311 0.99 0.63 13.40
N ASP A 312 2.19 0.72 13.98
CA ASP A 312 2.93 1.97 14.14
C ASP A 312 3.24 2.60 12.77
N ARG A 313 3.70 1.79 11.81
CA ARG A 313 3.95 2.25 10.44
C ARG A 313 2.70 2.75 9.73
N LEU A 314 1.56 2.10 9.97
CA LEU A 314 0.28 2.53 9.41
C LEU A 314 -0.19 3.84 10.04
N THR A 315 -0.02 4.01 11.35
CA THR A 315 -0.36 5.26 12.05
C THR A 315 0.48 6.43 11.52
N ILE A 316 1.77 6.22 11.29
CA ILE A 316 2.66 7.19 10.65
C ILE A 316 2.19 7.50 9.21
N ALA A 317 1.80 6.50 8.43
CA ALA A 317 1.31 6.70 7.07
C ALA A 317 0.01 7.53 7.05
N VAL A 318 -0.91 7.30 7.99
CA VAL A 318 -2.15 8.06 8.14
C VAL A 318 -1.89 9.51 8.60
N ALA A 319 -0.87 9.73 9.43
CA ALA A 319 -0.48 11.06 9.89
C ALA A 319 0.17 11.91 8.77
N ASN A 320 0.93 11.26 7.87
CA ASN A 320 1.65 11.91 6.76
C ASN A 320 0.86 11.98 5.45
N GLY A 321 -0.15 11.14 5.30
CA GLY A 321 -0.99 11.12 4.13
C GLY A 321 -2.04 12.21 4.17
N ASN A 322 -2.52 12.63 3.01
CA ASN A 322 -3.65 13.52 2.89
C ASN A 322 -4.70 12.93 1.94
N TRP A 323 -5.95 13.26 2.22
CA TRP A 323 -7.07 12.87 1.40
C TRP A 323 -7.65 14.11 0.72
N TYR A 324 -7.23 14.34 -0.53
CA TYR A 324 -7.95 15.25 -1.41
C TYR A 324 -8.89 14.39 -2.26
N GLU A 325 -10.19 14.60 -2.14
CA GLU A 325 -11.13 14.08 -3.12
C GLU A 325 -10.70 14.70 -4.47
N LYS A 326 -10.12 13.89 -5.35
CA LYS A 326 -10.03 14.26 -6.75
C LYS A 326 -11.49 14.35 -7.20
N GLY A 327 -11.96 15.58 -7.37
CA GLY A 327 -13.29 15.92 -7.85
C GLY A 327 -13.58 15.34 -9.23
#